data_15c132103b7a9c1ae292a6be39d29b35
#
_entry.id   15c132103b7a9c1ae292a6be39d29b35
#
_cell.length_a   1.000
_cell.length_b   1.000
_cell.length_c   1.000
_cell.angle_alpha   90.00
_cell.angle_beta   90.00
_cell.angle_gamma   90.00
#
_symmetry.space_group_name_H-M   'P 1'
#
loop_
_entity.id
_entity.type
_entity.pdbx_description
1 polymer ?
#
loop_
_entity_poly.entity_id
_entity_poly.type
_entity_poly.pdbx_seq_one_letter_code
_entity_poly.pdbx_strand_id
1 'polypeptide(L)'
;MSGANISRSDVETKSQITSVEKDGFWLLTDEGEFFVTLEQYPAFQKATIEQIFNFREHFEDFYWEELDIDIELDALKNPGKYPLKFE
;
A
#
# COMPACT_ATOMS: atom_id res chain seq x y z
N MET A 1 19.71 -14.73 -8.72
CA MET A 1 19.59 -14.70 -8.22
C MET A 1 19.38 -14.58 -7.69
N SER A 2 19.31 -14.68 -7.72
CA SER A 2 19.02 -14.68 -6.98
C SER A 2 18.80 -14.42 -6.32
N GLY A 3 18.89 -14.49 -6.32
CA GLY A 3 18.55 -14.44 -5.54
C GLY A 3 18.22 -14.02 -5.01
N ALA A 4 18.24 -14.12 -5.14
CA ALA A 4 17.89 -13.92 -4.51
C ALA A 4 17.52 -13.48 -3.94
N ASN A 5 17.43 -13.59 -4.09
CA ASN A 5 16.97 -13.37 -3.41
C ASN A 5 16.59 -13.13 -2.68
N ILE A 6 16.62 -13.29 -2.66
CA ILE A 6 16.10 -13.23 -1.97
C ILE A 6 15.89 -12.98 -1.07
N SER A 7 15.97 -13.04 -0.86
CA SER A 7 15.57 -12.98 0.03
C SER A 7 15.35 -12.39 0.73
N ARG A 8 15.40 -12.21 0.74
CA ARG A 8 14.99 -11.68 1.45
C ARG A 8 14.37 -11.40 2.00
N SER A 9 14.00 -11.52 1.84
CA SER A 9 13.25 -11.38 2.38
C SER A 9 12.59 -11.26 2.68
N ASP A 10 12.73 -11.42 2.49
CA ASP A 10 12.12 -11.49 2.77
C ASP A 10 11.20 -11.59 2.90
N VAL A 11 11.26 -11.44 1.94
CA VAL A 11 10.20 -12.10 2.23
C VAL A 11 9.10 -11.53 3.06
N GLU A 12 9.32 -10.63 3.64
CA GLU A 12 8.34 -10.03 4.47
C GLU A 12 7.19 -9.43 3.74
N THR A 13 7.44 -8.87 2.59
CA THR A 13 6.41 -8.21 1.82
C THR A 13 5.87 -9.13 0.77
N LYS A 14 4.66 -9.61 0.97
CA LYS A 14 3.99 -10.50 0.04
C LYS A 14 3.12 -9.75 -0.95
N SER A 15 2.78 -8.51 -0.62
CA SER A 15 1.93 -7.69 -1.46
C SER A 15 2.78 -6.83 -2.37
N GLN A 16 2.17 -6.34 -3.45
CA GLN A 16 2.91 -5.50 -4.36
C GLN A 16 1.99 -4.51 -5.04
N ILE A 17 2.56 -3.42 -5.48
CA ILE A 17 1.83 -2.42 -6.23
C ILE A 17 1.96 -2.78 -7.71
N THR A 18 0.84 -2.98 -8.36
CA THR A 18 0.84 -3.45 -9.73
C THR A 18 0.67 -2.34 -10.75
N SER A 19 0.13 -1.20 -10.34
CA SER A 19 -0.11 -0.12 -11.27
C SER A 19 -0.32 1.17 -10.49
N VAL A 20 0.28 2.25 -11.00
CA VAL A 20 0.09 3.58 -10.42
C VAL A 20 -0.63 4.43 -11.45
N GLU A 21 -1.74 5.04 -11.04
CA GLU A 21 -2.58 5.84 -11.92
C GLU A 21 -2.72 7.23 -11.32
N LYS A 22 -3.32 8.12 -12.07
CA LYS A 22 -3.41 9.50 -11.60
C LYS A 22 -4.32 9.65 -10.40
N ASP A 23 -5.25 8.72 -10.20
CA ASP A 23 -6.19 8.79 -9.09
C ASP A 23 -5.80 7.91 -7.91
N GLY A 24 -4.74 7.14 -8.04
CA GLY A 24 -4.34 6.24 -6.98
C GLY A 24 -3.46 5.12 -7.50
N PHE A 25 -3.42 4.04 -6.78
CA PHE A 25 -2.62 2.90 -7.23
C PHE A 25 -3.29 1.60 -6.80
N TRP A 26 -2.93 0.53 -7.50
CA TRP A 26 -3.46 -0.79 -7.21
C TRP A 26 -2.48 -1.56 -6.35
N LEU A 27 -3.00 -2.11 -5.28
CA LEU A 27 -2.22 -2.91 -4.33
C LEU A 27 -2.74 -4.34 -4.36
N LEU A 28 -1.90 -5.25 -4.79
CA LEU A 28 -2.25 -6.67 -4.88
C LEU A 28 -1.81 -7.34 -3.59
N THR A 29 -2.76 -7.97 -2.92
CA THR A 29 -2.51 -8.67 -1.65
C THR A 29 -2.97 -10.11 -1.75
N ASP A 30 -2.74 -10.87 -0.69
CA ASP A 30 -3.24 -12.22 -0.60
C ASP A 30 -4.76 -12.28 -0.69
N GLU A 31 -5.42 -11.20 -0.31
CA GLU A 31 -6.88 -11.16 -0.26
C GLU A 31 -7.47 -10.54 -1.51
N GLY A 32 -6.64 -10.20 -2.48
CA GLY A 32 -7.12 -9.61 -3.71
C GLY A 32 -6.44 -8.29 -4.00
N GLU A 33 -6.93 -7.63 -5.04
CA GLU A 33 -6.34 -6.39 -5.50
C GLU A 33 -7.25 -5.23 -5.08
N PHE A 34 -6.67 -4.20 -4.49
CA PHE A 34 -7.43 -3.06 -3.99
C PHE A 34 -6.88 -1.77 -4.55
N PHE A 35 -7.78 -0.85 -4.88
CA PHE A 35 -7.38 0.46 -5.40
C PHE A 35 -7.30 1.45 -4.25
N VAL A 36 -6.10 1.98 -4.03
CA VAL A 36 -5.86 2.97 -2.98
C VAL A 36 -5.96 4.34 -3.62
N THR A 37 -6.96 5.11 -3.24
CA THR A 37 -7.22 6.38 -3.90
C THR A 37 -6.47 7.52 -3.25
N LEU A 38 -6.08 8.49 -4.05
CA LEU A 38 -5.44 9.70 -3.53
C LEU A 38 -6.44 10.57 -2.78
N GLU A 39 -7.70 10.43 -3.11
CA GLU A 39 -8.74 11.19 -2.43
C GLU A 39 -8.85 10.74 -0.98
N GLN A 40 -8.79 9.44 -0.76
CA GLN A 40 -8.93 8.88 0.57
C GLN A 40 -7.63 9.02 1.37
N TYR A 41 -6.50 9.01 0.68
CA TYR A 41 -5.19 9.12 1.32
C TYR A 41 -4.40 10.23 0.65
N PRO A 42 -4.74 11.48 0.96
CA PRO A 42 -4.16 12.62 0.21
C PRO A 42 -2.66 12.78 0.37
N ALA A 43 -2.07 12.17 1.38
CA ALA A 43 -0.63 12.27 1.55
C ALA A 43 0.12 11.65 0.38
N PHE A 44 -0.52 10.73 -0.37
CA PHE A 44 0.12 10.15 -1.54
C PHE A 44 0.15 11.11 -2.73
N GLN A 45 -0.60 12.19 -2.69
CA GLN A 45 -0.67 13.09 -3.85
C GLN A 45 0.68 13.69 -4.20
N LYS A 46 1.53 13.90 -3.21
CA LYS A 46 2.84 14.48 -3.45
C LYS A 46 3.95 13.45 -3.38
N ALA A 47 3.60 12.19 -3.26
CA ALA A 47 4.59 11.13 -3.17
C ALA A 47 5.17 10.83 -4.54
N THR A 48 6.45 10.49 -4.56
CA THR A 48 7.06 10.01 -5.79
C THR A 48 6.68 8.55 -6.00
N ILE A 49 6.89 8.07 -7.20
CA ILE A 49 6.67 6.67 -7.52
C ILE A 49 7.51 5.80 -6.60
N GLU A 50 8.74 6.21 -6.39
CA GLU A 50 9.64 5.44 -5.53
C GLU A 50 9.12 5.36 -4.12
N GLN A 51 8.58 6.46 -3.60
CA GLN A 51 8.04 6.46 -2.26
C GLN A 51 6.81 5.57 -2.15
N ILE A 52 5.98 5.56 -3.18
CA ILE A 52 4.79 4.73 -3.18
C ILE A 52 5.17 3.24 -3.15
N PHE A 53 6.21 2.88 -3.88
CA PHE A 53 6.66 1.49 -3.92
C PHE A 53 7.41 1.07 -2.66
N ASN A 54 7.87 2.02 -1.86
CA ASN A 54 8.69 1.73 -0.69
C ASN A 54 7.81 1.60 0.54
N PHE A 55 7.12 0.47 0.64
CA PHE A 55 6.26 0.22 1.78
C PHE A 55 6.65 -1.10 2.43
N ARG A 56 6.20 -1.26 3.66
CA ARG A 56 6.40 -2.48 4.42
C ARG A 56 5.06 -3.10 4.73
N GLU A 57 5.05 -4.41 4.77
CA GLU A 57 3.86 -5.15 5.13
C GLU A 57 4.14 -5.87 6.44
N HIS A 58 3.26 -5.65 7.42
CA HIS A 58 3.41 -6.27 8.72
C HIS A 58 2.07 -6.87 9.10
N PHE A 59 1.96 -8.20 9.01
CA PHE A 59 0.67 -8.88 9.15
C PHE A 59 -0.28 -8.36 8.09
N GLU A 60 -1.30 -7.63 8.51
CA GLU A 60 -2.29 -7.12 7.57
C GLU A 60 -2.22 -5.60 7.45
N ASP A 61 -1.11 -5.01 7.85
CA ASP A 61 -0.93 -3.57 7.78
C ASP A 61 0.11 -3.23 6.74
N PHE A 62 -0.10 -2.11 6.05
CA PHE A 62 0.83 -1.60 5.07
C PHE A 62 1.32 -0.24 5.53
N TYR A 63 2.61 -0.07 5.60
CA TYR A 63 3.20 1.12 6.18
C TYR A 63 4.19 1.76 5.24
N TRP A 64 3.97 3.04 4.96
CA TRP A 64 4.88 3.86 4.15
C TRP A 64 5.64 4.75 5.10
N GLU A 65 6.83 4.33 5.43
CA GLU A 65 7.61 5.01 6.47
C GLU A 65 7.93 6.44 6.12
N GLU A 66 8.33 6.67 4.86
CA GLU A 66 8.71 8.02 4.44
C GLU A 66 7.52 8.98 4.42
N LEU A 67 6.34 8.44 4.23
CA LEU A 67 5.14 9.24 4.15
C LEU A 67 4.33 9.23 5.43
N ASP A 68 4.75 8.39 6.37
CA ASP A 68 4.05 8.24 7.64
C ASP A 68 2.59 7.88 7.44
N ILE A 69 2.36 6.92 6.55
CA ILE A 69 1.03 6.44 6.23
C ILE A 69 0.92 5.00 6.64
N ASP A 70 -0.17 4.66 7.29
CA ASP A 70 -0.45 3.31 7.75
C ASP A 70 -1.84 2.93 7.27
N ILE A 71 -1.94 1.86 6.50
CA ILE A 71 -3.21 1.40 5.96
C ILE A 71 -3.42 -0.04 6.39
N GLU A 72 -4.56 -0.31 7.01
CA GLU A 72 -4.92 -1.67 7.39
C GLU A 72 -5.62 -2.35 6.23
N LEU A 73 -5.33 -3.62 6.04
CA LEU A 73 -6.00 -4.39 5.00
C LEU A 73 -7.51 -4.38 5.18
N ASP A 74 -7.95 -4.42 6.43
CA ASP A 74 -9.38 -4.40 6.71
C ASP A 74 -10.04 -3.14 6.18
N ALA A 75 -9.33 -2.01 6.23
CA ALA A 75 -9.87 -0.77 5.70
C ALA A 75 -10.04 -0.83 4.19
N LEU A 76 -9.16 -1.57 3.52
CA LEU A 76 -9.26 -1.74 2.08
C LEU A 76 -10.38 -2.69 1.69
N LYS A 77 -10.59 -3.72 2.50
CA LYS A 77 -11.61 -4.70 2.23
C LYS A 77 -13.00 -4.18 2.56
N ASN A 78 -13.09 -3.28 3.52
CA ASN A 78 -14.37 -2.76 3.99
C ASN A 78 -14.34 -1.25 4.09
N PRO A 79 -14.28 -0.57 2.96
CA PRO A 79 -14.13 0.90 2.99
C PRO A 79 -15.28 1.62 3.67
N GLY A 80 -16.48 1.05 3.64
CA GLY A 80 -17.60 1.68 4.30
C GLY A 80 -17.51 1.67 5.81
N LYS A 81 -16.68 0.78 6.35
CA LYS A 81 -16.47 0.67 7.78
C LYS A 81 -15.57 1.78 8.29
N TYR A 82 -14.77 2.37 7.40
CA TYR A 82 -13.80 3.41 7.76
C TYR A 82 -14.09 4.64 6.91
N PRO A 83 -15.07 5.44 7.33
CA PRO A 83 -15.40 6.62 6.53
C PRO A 83 -14.23 7.59 6.45
N LEU A 84 -14.27 8.41 5.44
CA LEU A 84 -13.23 9.39 5.24
C LEU A 84 -13.18 10.35 6.41
N LYS A 85 -11.97 10.75 6.74
CA LYS A 85 -11.77 11.65 7.85
C LYS A 85 -11.35 12.98 7.35
N PHE A 86 -12.26 13.77 6.99
CA PHE A 86 -11.88 15.06 6.49
C PHE A 86 -12.70 16.14 7.10
N GLU A 87 -13.50 15.79 8.04
CA GLU A 87 -14.28 16.81 8.71
C GLU A 87 -13.48 17.53 9.72
#